data_6a5e8c434de9bf993421f555098f9c27
#
_entry.id   6a5e8c434de9bf993421f555098f9c27
#
_cell.length_a   1.000
_cell.length_b   1.000
_cell.length_c   1.000
_cell.angle_alpha   90.00
_cell.angle_beta   90.00
_cell.angle_gamma   90.00
#
_symmetry.space_group_name_H-M   'P 1'
#
loop_
_entity.id
_entity.type
_entity.pdbx_description
1 polymer ?
#
loop_
_entity_poly.entity_id
_entity_poly.type
_entity_poly.pdbx_seq_one_letter_code
_entity_poly.pdbx_strand_id
1 'polypeptide(L)'
;EYGSQLFERLSRDLSMAYGKGFGRSNLLYMRKLYLSFPISGTLSHLLTWSHYYEILKADSELEISFYSKQCEHERWSVRELKRQMRSSLFERLALSKDKEGVLKLAKEGHIIENPEDLIKDPFVLDFLNIPEQHQYLENDLEEKIISNLQQFIMEMGKGFAFIGRQYRMSVGGKHFYLDLLFYHRI
;
A
#
# COMPACT_ATOMS: atom_id res chain seq x y z
N GLU A 1 12.26 2.04 34.80
CA GLU A 1 11.19 1.56 35.74
C GLU A 1 10.05 2.57 35.89
N TYR A 2 10.33 3.88 36.08
CA TYR A 2 9.29 4.90 36.31
C TYR A 2 8.27 5.00 35.16
N GLY A 3 8.72 4.93 33.91
CA GLY A 3 7.85 5.03 32.75
C GLY A 3 6.89 3.84 32.55
N SER A 4 7.29 2.61 32.92
CA SER A 4 6.44 1.43 32.78
C SER A 4 5.28 1.45 33.80
N GLN A 5 5.56 1.84 35.03
CA GLN A 5 4.56 2.00 36.08
C GLN A 5 3.54 3.09 35.77
N LEU A 6 3.98 4.20 35.14
CA LEU A 6 3.07 5.28 34.72
C LEU A 6 2.02 4.77 33.73
N PHE A 7 2.43 4.03 32.68
CA PHE A 7 1.49 3.50 31.69
C PHE A 7 0.53 2.45 32.28
N GLU A 8 0.96 1.65 33.25
CA GLU A 8 0.09 0.70 33.93
C GLU A 8 -0.97 1.40 34.78
N ARG A 9 -0.57 2.44 35.52
CA ARG A 9 -1.52 3.26 36.31
C ARG A 9 -2.50 3.96 35.39
N LEU A 10 -2.00 4.66 34.36
CA LEU A 10 -2.84 5.37 33.38
C LEU A 10 -3.83 4.42 32.68
N SER A 11 -3.38 3.22 32.32
CA SER A 11 -4.24 2.20 31.70
C SER A 11 -5.38 1.81 32.62
N ARG A 12 -5.11 1.63 33.90
CA ARG A 12 -6.12 1.29 34.92
C ARG A 12 -7.13 2.42 35.08
N ASP A 13 -6.64 3.64 35.28
CA ASP A 13 -7.47 4.81 35.54
C ASP A 13 -8.38 5.13 34.35
N LEU A 14 -7.84 5.12 33.15
CA LEU A 14 -8.62 5.35 31.92
C LEU A 14 -9.59 4.22 31.61
N SER A 15 -9.22 2.97 31.88
CA SER A 15 -10.13 1.84 31.68
C SER A 15 -11.29 1.86 32.67
N MET A 16 -11.06 2.34 33.89
CA MET A 16 -12.11 2.57 34.89
C MET A 16 -13.04 3.71 34.47
N ALA A 17 -12.50 4.83 33.97
CA ALA A 17 -13.27 6.01 33.63
C ALA A 17 -14.03 5.88 32.30
N TYR A 18 -13.43 5.25 31.28
CA TYR A 18 -13.93 5.27 29.90
C TYR A 18 -14.15 3.87 29.29
N GLY A 19 -13.87 2.79 30.03
CA GLY A 19 -14.11 1.44 29.58
C GLY A 19 -12.97 0.85 28.73
N LYS A 20 -13.32 -0.10 27.86
CA LYS A 20 -12.35 -0.85 27.03
C LYS A 20 -11.65 0.07 26.00
N GLY A 21 -10.40 -0.23 25.69
CA GLY A 21 -9.64 0.49 24.65
C GLY A 21 -8.38 1.18 25.17
N PHE A 22 -8.22 1.33 26.47
CA PHE A 22 -7.10 2.02 27.11
C PHE A 22 -6.07 1.07 27.74
N GLY A 23 -5.96 -0.15 27.20
CA GLY A 23 -4.89 -1.07 27.59
C GLY A 23 -3.49 -0.48 27.31
N ARG A 24 -2.50 -0.93 28.09
CA ARG A 24 -1.10 -0.45 28.03
C ARG A 24 -0.57 -0.36 26.60
N SER A 25 -0.79 -1.39 25.77
CA SER A 25 -0.35 -1.40 24.37
C SER A 25 -0.99 -0.27 23.57
N ASN A 26 -2.29 -0.06 23.71
CA ASN A 26 -2.98 1.03 23.00
C ASN A 26 -2.48 2.41 23.44
N LEU A 27 -2.21 2.61 24.73
CA LEU A 27 -1.62 3.86 25.21
C LEU A 27 -0.24 4.13 24.65
N LEU A 28 0.58 3.10 24.46
CA LEU A 28 1.88 3.22 23.79
C LEU A 28 1.71 3.62 22.32
N TYR A 29 0.74 3.05 21.60
CA TYR A 29 0.41 3.46 20.24
C TYR A 29 -0.18 4.88 20.16
N MET A 30 -1.02 5.28 21.11
CA MET A 30 -1.52 6.67 21.21
C MET A 30 -0.37 7.66 21.41
N ARG A 31 0.60 7.31 22.28
CA ARG A 31 1.82 8.09 22.43
C ARG A 31 2.65 8.14 21.14
N LYS A 32 2.83 6.99 20.46
CA LYS A 32 3.55 6.95 19.17
C LYS A 32 2.83 7.82 18.13
N LEU A 33 1.49 7.75 18.07
CA LEU A 33 0.70 8.63 17.19
C LEU A 33 0.96 10.10 17.45
N TYR A 34 0.89 10.54 18.70
CA TYR A 34 1.15 11.93 19.07
C TYR A 34 2.56 12.40 18.71
N LEU A 35 3.55 11.53 18.84
CA LEU A 35 4.94 11.85 18.49
C LEU A 35 5.18 11.88 16.97
N SER A 36 4.54 10.99 16.21
CA SER A 36 4.65 10.96 14.75
C SER A 36 3.83 12.05 14.07
N PHE A 37 2.73 12.50 14.70
CA PHE A 37 1.83 13.53 14.18
C PHE A 37 1.59 14.61 15.25
N PRO A 38 2.60 15.44 15.56
CA PRO A 38 2.53 16.38 16.71
C PRO A 38 1.51 17.49 16.54
N ILE A 39 1.05 17.76 15.31
CA ILE A 39 0.03 18.76 15.01
C ILE A 39 -1.26 18.03 14.68
N SER A 40 -2.31 18.23 15.47
CA SER A 40 -3.62 17.57 15.27
C SER A 40 -4.22 17.82 13.88
N GLY A 41 -3.89 18.93 13.23
CA GLY A 41 -4.30 19.22 11.85
C GLY A 41 -3.65 18.37 10.77
N THR A 42 -2.63 17.56 11.10
CA THR A 42 -2.00 16.64 10.15
C THR A 42 -2.66 15.25 10.12
N LEU A 43 -3.55 14.98 11.06
CA LEU A 43 -4.32 13.73 11.06
C LEU A 43 -5.46 13.82 10.05
N SER A 44 -5.53 12.85 9.17
CA SER A 44 -6.60 12.77 8.17
C SER A 44 -7.92 12.34 8.79
N HIS A 45 -9.00 13.03 8.45
CA HIS A 45 -10.37 12.64 8.79
C HIS A 45 -10.84 11.37 8.05
N LEU A 46 -10.11 10.97 7.00
CA LEU A 46 -10.41 9.78 6.21
C LEU A 46 -9.88 8.49 6.86
N LEU A 47 -8.98 8.62 7.83
CA LEU A 47 -8.35 7.48 8.49
C LEU A 47 -8.94 7.27 9.89
N THR A 48 -9.24 6.02 10.21
CA THR A 48 -9.70 5.61 11.55
C THR A 48 -8.52 5.27 12.46
N TRP A 49 -8.76 5.12 13.78
CA TRP A 49 -7.78 4.60 14.72
C TRP A 49 -7.14 3.29 14.26
N SER A 50 -7.94 2.40 13.66
CA SER A 50 -7.44 1.10 13.17
C SER A 50 -6.43 1.25 12.01
N HIS A 51 -6.56 2.28 11.18
CA HIS A 51 -5.55 2.58 10.15
C HIS A 51 -4.26 3.06 10.82
N TYR A 52 -4.35 4.05 11.71
CA TYR A 52 -3.17 4.57 12.40
C TYR A 52 -2.47 3.49 13.23
N TYR A 53 -3.23 2.61 13.90
CA TYR A 53 -2.67 1.50 14.64
C TYR A 53 -1.81 0.57 13.77
N GLU A 54 -2.24 0.29 12.53
CA GLU A 54 -1.44 -0.50 11.59
C GLU A 54 -0.25 0.30 11.04
N ILE A 55 -0.46 1.53 10.59
CA ILE A 55 0.59 2.42 10.05
C ILE A 55 1.73 2.60 11.07
N LEU A 56 1.40 2.77 12.33
CA LEU A 56 2.39 2.96 13.39
C LEU A 56 3.22 1.69 13.71
N LYS A 57 2.95 0.55 13.09
CA LYS A 57 3.83 -0.63 13.14
C LYS A 57 5.03 -0.52 12.21
N ALA A 58 4.97 0.40 11.25
CA ALA A 58 6.09 0.67 10.35
C ALA A 58 7.36 1.08 11.12
N ASP A 59 8.51 0.73 10.55
CA ASP A 59 9.81 0.85 11.20
C ASP A 59 10.41 2.27 11.07
N SER A 60 10.00 3.02 10.04
CA SER A 60 10.54 4.35 9.74
C SER A 60 9.46 5.44 9.67
N GLU A 61 9.86 6.69 9.91
CA GLU A 61 8.98 7.85 9.74
C GLU A 61 8.57 8.05 8.27
N LEU A 62 9.43 7.67 7.33
CA LEU A 62 9.14 7.75 5.90
C LEU A 62 8.03 6.77 5.50
N GLU A 63 8.06 5.55 6.03
CA GLU A 63 6.98 4.57 5.81
C GLU A 63 5.67 5.04 6.44
N ILE A 64 5.69 5.53 7.68
CA ILE A 64 4.52 6.09 8.36
C ILE A 64 3.90 7.19 7.52
N SER A 65 4.71 8.11 7.01
CA SER A 65 4.26 9.20 6.13
C SER A 65 3.66 8.65 4.84
N PHE A 66 4.37 7.76 4.14
CA PHE A 66 3.93 7.14 2.89
C PHE A 66 2.58 6.43 3.03
N TYR A 67 2.46 5.48 3.98
CA TYR A 67 1.23 4.71 4.14
C TYR A 67 0.06 5.58 4.58
N SER A 68 0.29 6.66 5.36
CA SER A 68 -0.74 7.62 5.70
C SER A 68 -1.27 8.33 4.46
N LYS A 69 -0.38 8.83 3.60
CA LYS A 69 -0.74 9.52 2.35
C LYS A 69 -1.39 8.58 1.35
N GLN A 70 -0.85 7.39 1.18
CA GLN A 70 -1.40 6.41 0.26
C GLN A 70 -2.80 5.95 0.67
N CYS A 71 -3.04 5.74 1.97
CA CYS A 71 -4.38 5.44 2.48
C CYS A 71 -5.39 6.57 2.22
N GLU A 72 -4.97 7.83 2.33
CA GLU A 72 -5.82 8.99 2.01
C GLU A 72 -6.20 9.01 0.53
N HIS A 73 -5.21 8.93 -0.35
CA HIS A 73 -5.38 9.04 -1.79
C HIS A 73 -6.21 7.89 -2.34
N GLU A 74 -5.85 6.66 -1.98
CA GLU A 74 -6.45 5.44 -2.49
C GLU A 74 -7.68 5.00 -1.71
N ARG A 75 -7.99 5.65 -0.59
CA ARG A 75 -9.08 5.29 0.32
C ARG A 75 -9.05 3.82 0.71
N TRP A 76 -7.87 3.32 1.06
CA TRP A 76 -7.71 1.93 1.45
C TRP A 76 -8.53 1.60 2.69
N SER A 77 -9.07 0.39 2.72
CA SER A 77 -9.57 -0.22 3.94
C SER A 77 -8.39 -0.67 4.82
N VAL A 78 -8.64 -0.89 6.12
CA VAL A 78 -7.62 -1.45 7.03
C VAL A 78 -7.07 -2.80 6.51
N ARG A 79 -7.92 -3.60 5.85
CA ARG A 79 -7.52 -4.88 5.26
C ARG A 79 -6.54 -4.67 4.09
N GLU A 80 -6.83 -3.72 3.24
CA GLU A 80 -5.98 -3.37 2.11
C GLU A 80 -4.65 -2.80 2.58
N LEU A 81 -4.67 -1.86 3.53
CA LEU A 81 -3.45 -1.33 4.15
C LEU A 81 -2.55 -2.45 4.69
N LYS A 82 -3.12 -3.40 5.45
CA LYS A 82 -2.35 -4.55 5.97
C LYS A 82 -1.74 -5.39 4.85
N ARG A 83 -2.45 -5.57 3.76
CA ARG A 83 -1.95 -6.30 2.59
C ARG A 83 -0.75 -5.58 1.98
N GLN A 84 -0.87 -4.28 1.74
CA GLN A 84 0.18 -3.46 1.14
C GLN A 84 1.43 -3.34 2.03
N MET A 85 1.25 -3.22 3.35
CA MET A 85 2.37 -3.24 4.30
C MET A 85 3.08 -4.60 4.35
N ARG A 86 2.32 -5.71 4.31
CA ARG A 86 2.92 -7.07 4.28
C ARG A 86 3.70 -7.35 3.01
N SER A 87 3.30 -6.76 1.89
CA SER A 87 4.00 -6.88 0.61
C SER A 87 5.12 -5.85 0.44
N SER A 88 5.48 -5.13 1.52
CA SER A 88 6.56 -4.14 1.53
C SER A 88 6.47 -3.12 0.39
N LEU A 89 5.25 -2.58 0.17
CA LEU A 89 5.00 -1.70 -0.99
C LEU A 89 5.93 -0.49 -1.00
N PHE A 90 6.16 0.15 0.17
CA PHE A 90 7.03 1.32 0.25
C PHE A 90 8.46 0.98 -0.17
N GLU A 91 9.02 -0.10 0.35
CA GLU A 91 10.38 -0.56 0.05
C GLU A 91 10.53 -0.87 -1.43
N ARG A 92 9.58 -1.60 -2.02
CA ARG A 92 9.59 -1.94 -3.44
C ARG A 92 9.55 -0.71 -4.34
N LEU A 93 8.71 0.28 -4.01
CA LEU A 93 8.66 1.55 -4.74
C LEU A 93 9.90 2.42 -4.51
N ALA A 94 10.51 2.33 -3.34
CA ALA A 94 11.73 3.07 -3.00
C ALA A 94 12.97 2.51 -3.71
N LEU A 95 13.04 1.20 -3.97
CA LEU A 95 14.18 0.56 -4.64
C LEU A 95 14.49 1.14 -6.04
N SER A 96 13.47 1.59 -6.75
CA SER A 96 13.61 2.18 -8.10
C SER A 96 13.90 3.68 -8.10
N LYS A 97 14.05 4.32 -6.93
CA LYS A 97 14.13 5.77 -6.78
C LYS A 97 15.45 6.20 -6.12
N ASP A 98 15.92 7.38 -6.51
CA ASP A 98 16.99 8.06 -5.81
C ASP A 98 16.50 8.61 -4.45
N LYS A 99 17.41 9.18 -3.66
CA LYS A 99 17.11 9.71 -2.33
C LYS A 99 16.01 10.77 -2.34
N GLU A 100 15.98 11.62 -3.35
CA GLU A 100 15.00 12.70 -3.50
C GLU A 100 13.62 12.16 -3.87
N GLY A 101 13.58 11.17 -4.77
CA GLY A 101 12.39 10.44 -5.15
C GLY A 101 11.77 9.65 -3.99
N VAL A 102 12.58 9.04 -3.13
CA VAL A 102 12.10 8.38 -1.90
C VAL A 102 11.46 9.37 -0.94
N LEU A 103 12.07 10.55 -0.76
CA LEU A 103 11.50 11.60 0.10
C LEU A 103 10.18 12.14 -0.47
N LYS A 104 10.09 12.34 -1.78
CA LYS A 104 8.86 12.74 -2.46
C LYS A 104 7.77 11.68 -2.29
N LEU A 105 8.10 10.41 -2.53
CA LEU A 105 7.20 9.27 -2.33
C LEU A 105 6.64 9.22 -0.90
N ALA A 106 7.48 9.44 0.10
CA ALA A 106 7.06 9.41 1.50
C ALA A 106 6.14 10.60 1.87
N LYS A 107 6.33 11.77 1.27
CA LYS A 107 5.55 12.98 1.55
C LYS A 107 4.22 13.04 0.81
N GLU A 108 4.20 12.60 -0.43
CA GLU A 108 3.10 12.79 -1.36
C GLU A 108 2.33 11.49 -1.65
N GLY A 109 2.92 10.33 -1.33
CA GLY A 109 2.43 9.03 -1.76
C GLY A 109 2.81 8.74 -3.22
N HIS A 110 2.29 7.66 -3.77
CA HIS A 110 2.45 7.32 -5.18
C HIS A 110 1.40 8.08 -5.99
N ILE A 111 1.80 9.18 -6.62
CA ILE A 111 0.95 10.00 -7.48
C ILE A 111 1.15 9.52 -8.92
N ILE A 112 0.04 9.29 -9.61
CA ILE A 112 0.00 8.91 -11.03
C ILE A 112 0.01 10.20 -11.84
N GLU A 113 1.16 10.56 -12.40
CA GLU A 113 1.32 11.74 -13.26
C GLU A 113 1.30 11.36 -14.75
N ASN A 114 1.76 10.15 -15.09
CA ASN A 114 1.85 9.67 -16.47
C ASN A 114 1.11 8.32 -16.62
N PRO A 115 0.71 7.95 -17.86
CA PRO A 115 0.10 6.63 -18.11
C PRO A 115 0.97 5.44 -17.66
N GLU A 116 2.30 5.58 -17.73
CA GLU A 116 3.24 4.56 -17.28
C GLU A 116 3.17 4.31 -15.78
N ASP A 117 2.85 5.33 -14.98
CA ASP A 117 2.70 5.21 -13.52
C ASP A 117 1.47 4.38 -13.11
N LEU A 118 0.52 4.18 -14.05
CA LEU A 118 -0.66 3.33 -13.84
C LEU A 118 -0.28 1.85 -13.80
N ILE A 119 0.76 1.48 -14.54
CA ILE A 119 1.25 0.10 -14.61
C ILE A 119 2.41 -0.02 -13.64
N LYS A 120 2.22 -0.76 -12.57
CA LYS A 120 3.31 -1.06 -11.63
C LYS A 120 4.38 -1.87 -12.34
N ASP A 121 5.64 -1.52 -12.10
CA ASP A 121 6.78 -2.30 -12.58
C ASP A 121 6.58 -3.78 -12.20
N PRO A 122 6.91 -4.75 -13.08
CA PRO A 122 6.84 -6.18 -12.78
C PRO A 122 7.52 -6.58 -11.46
N PHE A 123 8.58 -5.88 -11.04
CA PHE A 123 9.21 -6.07 -9.73
C PHE A 123 8.32 -5.73 -8.54
N VAL A 124 7.25 -4.96 -8.76
CA VAL A 124 6.26 -4.61 -7.74
C VAL A 124 5.13 -5.64 -7.65
N LEU A 125 5.06 -6.61 -8.58
CA LEU A 125 4.04 -7.66 -8.65
C LEU A 125 4.41 -8.86 -7.76
N ASP A 126 4.29 -8.67 -6.46
CA ASP A 126 4.68 -9.66 -5.43
C ASP A 126 3.87 -10.97 -5.48
N PHE A 127 2.60 -10.90 -5.93
CA PHE A 127 1.69 -12.04 -5.96
C PHE A 127 2.13 -13.17 -6.91
N LEU A 128 3.01 -12.88 -7.86
CA LEU A 128 3.49 -13.87 -8.83
C LEU A 128 4.51 -14.85 -8.21
N ASN A 129 5.04 -14.53 -7.03
CA ASN A 129 6.06 -15.36 -6.35
C ASN A 129 7.22 -15.74 -7.29
N ILE A 130 7.60 -14.80 -8.16
CA ILE A 130 8.65 -14.98 -9.15
C ILE A 130 9.97 -14.65 -8.45
N PRO A 131 10.95 -15.59 -8.39
CA PRO A 131 12.29 -15.27 -7.88
C PRO A 131 12.91 -14.17 -8.74
N GLU A 132 13.69 -13.27 -8.12
CA GLU A 132 14.42 -12.22 -8.83
C GLU A 132 15.44 -12.82 -9.84
N GLN A 133 14.97 -13.15 -11.03
CA GLN A 133 15.81 -13.52 -12.18
C GLN A 133 15.60 -12.47 -13.28
N HIS A 134 16.70 -12.00 -13.82
CA HIS A 134 16.73 -10.91 -14.81
C HIS A 134 16.11 -11.22 -16.18
N GLN A 135 15.67 -12.45 -16.44
CA GLN A 135 15.01 -12.82 -17.69
C GLN A 135 13.96 -13.90 -17.44
N TYR A 136 12.71 -13.54 -17.63
CA TYR A 136 11.59 -14.47 -17.77
C TYR A 136 11.24 -14.64 -19.22
N LEU A 137 10.91 -15.87 -19.62
CA LEU A 137 10.26 -16.08 -20.89
C LEU A 137 8.86 -15.48 -20.81
N GLU A 138 8.48 -14.70 -21.82
CA GLU A 138 7.21 -14.00 -21.92
C GLU A 138 6.00 -14.90 -21.64
N ASN A 139 6.03 -16.15 -22.14
CA ASN A 139 5.01 -17.16 -21.93
C ASN A 139 4.84 -17.55 -20.45
N ASP A 140 5.92 -17.66 -19.68
CA ASP A 140 5.85 -18.05 -18.26
C ASP A 140 5.22 -16.94 -17.43
N LEU A 141 5.46 -15.68 -17.77
CA LEU A 141 4.87 -14.52 -17.14
C LEU A 141 3.36 -14.44 -17.45
N GLU A 142 3.00 -14.61 -18.73
CA GLU A 142 1.59 -14.62 -19.16
C GLU A 142 0.78 -15.69 -18.42
N GLU A 143 1.25 -16.94 -18.37
CA GLU A 143 0.55 -18.02 -17.67
C GLU A 143 0.39 -17.75 -16.18
N LYS A 144 1.40 -17.19 -15.52
CA LYS A 144 1.33 -16.83 -14.10
C LYS A 144 0.36 -15.68 -13.84
N ILE A 145 0.33 -14.67 -14.69
CA ILE A 145 -0.63 -13.57 -14.61
C ILE A 145 -2.05 -14.11 -14.79
N ILE A 146 -2.27 -14.99 -15.78
CA ILE A 146 -3.61 -15.56 -16.05
C ILE A 146 -4.07 -16.43 -14.89
N SER A 147 -3.22 -17.29 -14.35
CA SER A 147 -3.58 -18.18 -13.23
C SER A 147 -3.90 -17.41 -11.94
N ASN A 148 -3.33 -16.20 -11.77
CA ASN A 148 -3.57 -15.34 -10.63
C ASN A 148 -4.25 -14.02 -11.00
N LEU A 149 -5.09 -14.03 -12.03
CA LEU A 149 -5.68 -12.83 -12.64
C LEU A 149 -6.38 -11.90 -11.63
N GLN A 150 -7.09 -12.46 -10.65
CA GLN A 150 -7.75 -11.68 -9.62
C GLN A 150 -6.72 -10.88 -8.78
N GLN A 151 -5.63 -11.52 -8.38
CA GLN A 151 -4.58 -10.87 -7.62
C GLN A 151 -3.84 -9.86 -8.49
N PHE A 152 -3.58 -10.19 -9.74
CA PHE A 152 -2.98 -9.29 -10.71
C PHE A 152 -3.78 -7.99 -10.87
N ILE A 153 -5.11 -8.06 -11.04
CA ILE A 153 -5.98 -6.88 -11.13
C ILE A 153 -5.91 -6.04 -9.84
N MET A 154 -5.86 -6.69 -8.68
CA MET A 154 -5.73 -6.00 -7.40
C MET A 154 -4.39 -5.28 -7.26
N GLU A 155 -3.30 -5.85 -7.77
CA GLU A 155 -1.98 -5.21 -7.76
C GLU A 155 -1.88 -4.05 -8.76
N MET A 156 -2.54 -4.12 -9.91
CA MET A 156 -2.57 -3.02 -10.89
C MET A 156 -3.22 -1.75 -10.32
N GLY A 157 -4.04 -1.87 -9.29
CA GLY A 157 -4.69 -0.75 -8.63
C GLY A 157 -6.17 -0.60 -8.99
N LYS A 158 -6.76 0.54 -8.59
CA LYS A 158 -8.18 0.80 -8.80
C LYS A 158 -8.48 1.18 -10.25
N GLY A 159 -9.65 0.80 -10.71
CA GLY A 159 -10.19 1.22 -12.00
C GLY A 159 -9.88 0.28 -13.16
N PHE A 160 -9.08 -0.76 -12.96
CA PHE A 160 -8.83 -1.76 -13.98
C PHE A 160 -9.91 -2.84 -13.98
N ALA A 161 -10.37 -3.21 -15.18
CA ALA A 161 -11.26 -4.35 -15.43
C ALA A 161 -10.69 -5.20 -16.56
N PHE A 162 -10.61 -6.51 -16.32
CA PHE A 162 -10.17 -7.45 -17.34
C PHE A 162 -11.26 -7.61 -18.41
N ILE A 163 -10.89 -7.41 -19.69
CA ILE A 163 -11.79 -7.55 -20.85
C ILE A 163 -11.63 -8.92 -21.49
N GLY A 164 -10.39 -9.38 -21.68
CA GLY A 164 -10.14 -10.66 -22.31
C GLY A 164 -8.65 -10.92 -22.55
N ARG A 165 -8.36 -12.14 -22.99
CA ARG A 165 -7.05 -12.57 -23.43
C ARG A 165 -7.04 -12.91 -24.91
N GLN A 166 -5.87 -12.89 -25.55
CA GLN A 166 -5.66 -13.21 -26.96
C GLN A 166 -6.67 -12.48 -27.87
N TYR A 167 -6.87 -11.17 -27.56
CA TYR A 167 -7.85 -10.34 -28.23
C TYR A 167 -7.34 -9.96 -29.62
N ARG A 168 -8.06 -10.40 -30.65
CA ARG A 168 -7.72 -10.09 -32.05
C ARG A 168 -8.11 -8.67 -32.40
N MET A 169 -7.15 -7.88 -32.80
CA MET A 169 -7.34 -6.53 -33.32
C MET A 169 -6.94 -6.49 -34.81
N SER A 170 -7.76 -5.85 -35.64
CA SER A 170 -7.47 -5.71 -37.08
C SER A 170 -7.35 -4.24 -37.44
N VAL A 171 -6.19 -3.84 -37.96
CA VAL A 171 -5.89 -2.47 -38.38
C VAL A 171 -5.24 -2.51 -39.77
N GLY A 172 -5.78 -1.79 -40.74
CA GLY A 172 -5.23 -1.71 -42.08
C GLY A 172 -5.06 -3.05 -42.79
N GLY A 173 -5.98 -4.01 -42.56
CA GLY A 173 -5.90 -5.36 -43.12
C GLY A 173 -4.89 -6.30 -42.47
N LYS A 174 -4.15 -5.85 -41.45
CA LYS A 174 -3.24 -6.66 -40.64
C LYS A 174 -3.94 -7.08 -39.35
N HIS A 175 -3.60 -8.26 -38.83
CA HIS A 175 -4.13 -8.82 -37.61
C HIS A 175 -3.05 -8.84 -36.55
N PHE A 176 -3.40 -8.32 -35.37
CA PHE A 176 -2.57 -8.32 -34.18
C PHE A 176 -3.33 -9.05 -33.06
N TYR A 177 -2.60 -9.71 -32.18
CA TYR A 177 -3.16 -10.36 -31.01
C TYR A 177 -2.59 -9.69 -29.78
N LEU A 178 -3.49 -9.29 -28.87
CA LEU A 178 -3.13 -8.72 -27.56
C LEU A 178 -3.27 -9.83 -26.53
N ASP A 179 -2.22 -10.15 -25.81
CA ASP A 179 -2.21 -11.25 -24.84
C ASP A 179 -3.23 -10.99 -23.72
N LEU A 180 -3.23 -9.78 -23.17
CA LEU A 180 -4.16 -9.35 -22.13
C LEU A 180 -4.72 -7.96 -22.46
N LEU A 181 -6.03 -7.82 -22.39
CA LEU A 181 -6.73 -6.55 -22.59
C LEU A 181 -7.44 -6.14 -21.30
N PHE A 182 -7.14 -4.93 -20.83
CA PHE A 182 -7.78 -4.32 -19.67
C PHE A 182 -8.47 -3.01 -20.07
N TYR A 183 -9.56 -2.72 -19.41
CA TYR A 183 -10.20 -1.40 -19.43
C TYR A 183 -9.77 -0.65 -18.16
N HIS A 184 -9.44 0.62 -18.33
CA HIS A 184 -9.19 1.51 -17.20
C HIS A 184 -10.22 2.63 -17.19
N ARG A 185 -10.81 2.87 -16.03
CA ARG A 185 -11.98 3.77 -15.88
C ARG A 185 -11.62 5.25 -15.85
N ILE A 186 -10.36 5.59 -15.50
CA ILE A 186 -9.92 6.97 -15.26
C ILE A 186 -9.27 7.53 -16.51
#